data_afff4749848680291ded5c9d894090f8
#
_entry.id   afff4749848680291ded5c9d894090f8
#
_cell.length_a   1.000
_cell.length_b   1.000
_cell.length_c   1.000
_cell.angle_alpha   90.00
_cell.angle_beta   90.00
_cell.angle_gamma   90.00
#
_symmetry.space_group_name_H-M   'P 1'
#
loop_
_entity.id
_entity.type
_entity.pdbx_description
1 polymer ?
#
loop_
_entity_poly.entity_id
_entity_poly.type
_entity_poly.pdbx_seq_one_letter_code
_entity_poly.pdbx_strand_id
1 'polypeptide(L)'
;MFLPVTETGRIPVDAEGQPVLVAEPAGDILVEAGDVDAFLLDTPAAEQLGTLQDATFFNDQRDILKAVHVIRNRREARFDPRTGEELQYPAPGIVGRTGDCYVFPRVDPAVIGIIHHPESERILLARNRHRPEFFSLIAGYVEPGETLEDAMVREALEETGRRLHTVRYWGSQPWPPSGALMVGFSAVTEDVEAVCDTDEELAEIRWVSRGDLPSMTIARKGSIAHTMIMEWFHGDETGSVPAR
;
A
#
# COMPACT_ATOMS: atom_id res chain seq x y z
N MET A 1 -8.11 25.73 2.74
CA MET A 1 -7.91 25.21 1.36
C MET A 1 -8.25 23.74 1.36
N PHE A 2 -8.88 23.26 0.29
CA PHE A 2 -9.45 21.92 0.24
C PHE A 2 -8.79 21.08 -0.87
N LEU A 3 -8.45 19.84 -0.56
CA LEU A 3 -7.89 18.85 -1.49
C LEU A 3 -9.02 18.06 -2.16
N PRO A 4 -9.19 18.16 -3.47
CA PRO A 4 -10.09 17.27 -4.20
C PRO A 4 -9.51 15.85 -4.26
N VAL A 5 -10.32 14.85 -3.96
CA VAL A 5 -9.95 13.43 -4.03
C VAL A 5 -10.99 12.71 -4.88
N THR A 6 -10.55 11.96 -5.88
CA THR A 6 -11.47 11.20 -6.74
C THR A 6 -11.97 9.92 -6.06
N GLU A 7 -12.98 9.31 -6.63
CA GLU A 7 -13.54 8.02 -6.20
C GLU A 7 -12.51 6.89 -6.22
N THR A 8 -11.49 7.00 -7.06
CA THR A 8 -10.38 6.04 -7.14
C THR A 8 -9.21 6.37 -6.22
N GLY A 9 -9.34 7.43 -5.38
CA GLY A 9 -8.28 7.87 -4.46
C GLY A 9 -7.12 8.61 -5.14
N ARG A 10 -7.35 9.13 -6.36
CA ARG A 10 -6.39 9.98 -7.07
C ARG A 10 -6.65 11.44 -6.75
N ILE A 11 -5.63 12.27 -6.86
CA ILE A 11 -5.69 13.71 -6.61
C ILE A 11 -5.19 14.49 -7.82
N PRO A 12 -5.74 15.67 -8.13
CA PRO A 12 -5.23 16.51 -9.19
C PRO A 12 -3.91 17.17 -8.75
N VAL A 13 -2.95 17.23 -9.68
CA VAL A 13 -1.67 17.92 -9.51
C VAL A 13 -1.46 18.93 -10.62
N ASP A 14 -0.70 19.97 -10.29
CA ASP A 14 -0.25 20.99 -11.25
C ASP A 14 0.88 20.49 -12.16
N ALA A 15 1.45 21.39 -12.98
CA ALA A 15 2.53 21.07 -13.91
C ALA A 15 3.85 20.70 -13.19
N GLU A 16 4.03 21.16 -11.96
CA GLU A 16 5.16 20.87 -11.07
C GLU A 16 4.94 19.60 -10.25
N GLY A 17 3.77 18.93 -10.40
CA GLY A 17 3.41 17.71 -9.66
C GLY A 17 2.95 17.97 -8.22
N GLN A 18 2.62 19.22 -7.87
CA GLN A 18 2.11 19.54 -6.53
C GLN A 18 0.59 19.38 -6.47
N PRO A 19 0.02 18.96 -5.34
CA PRO A 19 -1.42 18.84 -5.17
C PRO A 19 -2.15 20.16 -5.41
N VAL A 20 -3.19 20.13 -6.27
CA VAL A 20 -4.03 21.29 -6.50
C VAL A 20 -5.04 21.43 -5.36
N LEU A 21 -5.02 22.58 -4.68
CA LEU A 21 -5.94 22.93 -3.62
C LEU A 21 -6.94 23.98 -4.11
N VAL A 22 -8.22 23.83 -3.74
CA VAL A 22 -9.29 24.77 -4.08
C VAL A 22 -9.76 25.56 -2.85
N ALA A 23 -10.35 26.73 -3.08
CA ALA A 23 -10.80 27.61 -2.01
C ALA A 23 -12.06 27.09 -1.30
N GLU A 24 -12.96 26.45 -2.07
CA GLU A 24 -14.24 25.92 -1.57
C GLU A 24 -14.42 24.47 -2.01
N PRO A 25 -14.99 23.60 -1.15
CA PRO A 25 -15.28 22.23 -1.51
C PRO A 25 -16.51 22.18 -2.43
N ALA A 26 -16.46 21.30 -3.43
CA ALA A 26 -17.55 21.12 -4.39
C ALA A 26 -18.23 19.73 -4.28
N GLY A 27 -17.99 18.99 -3.20
CA GLY A 27 -18.48 17.62 -3.02
C GLY A 27 -19.15 17.38 -1.67
N ASP A 28 -19.83 16.23 -1.56
CA ASP A 28 -20.66 15.87 -0.42
C ASP A 28 -19.91 15.28 0.77
N ILE A 29 -18.74 14.66 0.54
CA ILE A 29 -17.92 14.06 1.60
C ILE A 29 -16.77 15.00 1.89
N LEU A 30 -16.85 15.67 3.03
CA LEU A 30 -15.78 16.54 3.56
C LEU A 30 -15.11 15.88 4.75
N VAL A 31 -13.76 15.88 4.77
CA VAL A 31 -12.95 15.33 5.85
C VAL A 31 -11.85 16.29 6.27
N GLU A 32 -11.55 16.34 7.56
CA GLU A 32 -10.38 17.04 8.09
C GLU A 32 -9.20 16.04 8.23
N ALA A 33 -8.09 16.34 7.60
CA ALA A 33 -6.95 15.45 7.54
C ALA A 33 -5.64 16.08 8.02
N GLY A 34 -5.70 16.89 9.07
CA GLY A 34 -4.57 17.65 9.59
C GLY A 34 -4.57 19.07 9.05
N ASP A 35 -3.52 19.47 8.36
CA ASP A 35 -3.40 20.81 7.77
C ASP A 35 -4.19 20.97 6.46
N VAL A 36 -4.77 19.87 5.95
CA VAL A 36 -5.52 19.84 4.69
C VAL A 36 -6.91 19.27 4.93
N ASP A 37 -7.94 20.06 4.63
CA ASP A 37 -9.29 19.53 4.48
C ASP A 37 -9.43 18.93 3.09
N ALA A 38 -10.20 17.86 2.96
CA ALA A 38 -10.39 17.18 1.68
C ALA A 38 -11.86 16.85 1.42
N PHE A 39 -12.21 16.71 0.16
CA PHE A 39 -13.56 16.35 -0.26
C PHE A 39 -13.55 15.39 -1.45
N LEU A 40 -14.62 14.62 -1.57
CA LEU A 40 -14.82 13.75 -2.72
C LEU A 40 -15.26 14.59 -3.93
N LEU A 41 -14.56 14.41 -5.06
CA LEU A 41 -14.89 15.03 -6.34
C LEU A 41 -14.94 13.95 -7.42
N ASP A 42 -15.91 14.06 -8.33
CA ASP A 42 -15.97 13.14 -9.47
C ASP A 42 -14.73 13.26 -10.37
N THR A 43 -14.34 12.14 -11.00
CA THR A 43 -13.13 12.08 -11.81
C THR A 43 -13.09 13.11 -12.96
N PRO A 44 -14.17 13.33 -13.77
CA PRO A 44 -14.15 14.34 -14.81
C PRO A 44 -13.93 15.77 -14.32
N ALA A 45 -14.50 16.13 -13.18
CA ALA A 45 -14.29 17.46 -12.60
C ALA A 45 -12.85 17.60 -12.03
N ALA A 46 -12.31 16.54 -11.43
CA ALA A 46 -10.94 16.55 -10.94
C ALA A 46 -9.91 16.67 -12.08
N GLU A 47 -10.16 16.05 -13.24
CA GLU A 47 -9.31 16.17 -14.44
C GLU A 47 -9.26 17.59 -15.02
N GLN A 48 -10.30 18.40 -14.77
CA GLN A 48 -10.29 19.81 -15.17
C GLN A 48 -9.39 20.68 -14.28
N LEU A 49 -9.06 20.21 -13.08
CA LEU A 49 -8.19 20.91 -12.14
C LEU A 49 -6.69 20.61 -12.37
N GLY A 50 -6.37 19.45 -12.95
CA GLY A 50 -4.99 19.06 -13.20
C GLY A 50 -4.85 17.59 -13.59
N THR A 51 -3.61 17.15 -13.73
CA THR A 51 -3.31 15.73 -14.00
C THR A 51 -3.59 14.90 -12.75
N LEU A 52 -4.29 13.76 -12.91
CA LEU A 52 -4.60 12.90 -11.77
C LEU A 52 -3.42 12.02 -11.40
N GLN A 53 -2.96 12.16 -10.16
CA GLN A 53 -1.87 11.40 -9.57
C GLN A 53 -2.38 10.49 -8.45
N ASP A 54 -1.77 9.32 -8.30
CA ASP A 54 -2.05 8.41 -7.20
C ASP A 54 -1.48 8.97 -5.89
N ALA A 55 -2.24 8.89 -4.79
CA ALA A 55 -1.83 9.42 -3.49
C ALA A 55 -0.51 8.82 -2.97
N THR A 56 -0.13 7.63 -3.41
CA THR A 56 1.15 7.01 -3.00
C THR A 56 2.40 7.70 -3.55
N PHE A 57 2.26 8.66 -4.46
CA PHE A 57 3.37 9.54 -4.82
C PHE A 57 3.69 10.60 -3.75
N PHE A 58 2.80 10.78 -2.77
CA PHE A 58 2.91 11.74 -1.67
C PHE A 58 3.14 11.04 -0.33
N ASN A 59 3.99 10.02 -0.30
CA ASN A 59 4.22 9.18 0.90
C ASN A 59 4.84 9.94 2.08
N ASP A 60 5.45 11.07 1.85
CA ASP A 60 5.97 12.01 2.84
C ASP A 60 4.91 12.98 3.36
N GLN A 61 3.74 13.05 2.71
CA GLN A 61 2.64 13.95 3.05
C GLN A 61 1.50 13.19 3.75
N ARG A 62 1.67 12.98 5.05
CA ARG A 62 0.74 12.19 5.87
C ARG A 62 -0.72 12.62 5.73
N ASP A 63 -0.96 13.92 5.62
CA ASP A 63 -2.32 14.47 5.59
C ASP A 63 -3.03 14.13 4.28
N ILE A 64 -2.31 14.07 3.17
CA ILE A 64 -2.84 13.60 1.88
C ILE A 64 -3.22 12.12 1.96
N LEU A 65 -2.33 11.28 2.50
CA LEU A 65 -2.60 9.85 2.65
C LEU A 65 -3.80 9.60 3.56
N LYS A 66 -3.89 10.37 4.68
CA LYS A 66 -5.03 10.32 5.60
C LYS A 66 -6.31 10.75 4.91
N ALA A 67 -6.30 11.87 4.16
CA ALA A 67 -7.45 12.38 3.43
C ALA A 67 -8.04 11.34 2.47
N VAL A 68 -7.19 10.76 1.64
CA VAL A 68 -7.60 9.73 0.67
C VAL A 68 -8.17 8.51 1.38
N HIS A 69 -7.50 8.03 2.43
CA HIS A 69 -7.97 6.87 3.19
C HIS A 69 -9.34 7.12 3.85
N VAL A 70 -9.53 8.29 4.49
CA VAL A 70 -10.79 8.63 5.17
C VAL A 70 -11.93 8.83 4.18
N ILE A 71 -11.70 9.50 3.04
CA ILE A 71 -12.71 9.66 1.99
C ILE A 71 -13.14 8.30 1.45
N ARG A 72 -12.17 7.41 1.14
CA ARG A 72 -12.45 6.05 0.72
C ARG A 72 -13.28 5.31 1.77
N ASN A 73 -12.88 5.35 3.04
CA ASN A 73 -13.60 4.68 4.11
C ASN A 73 -15.03 5.20 4.26
N ARG A 74 -15.29 6.51 4.18
CA ARG A 74 -16.65 7.07 4.25
C ARG A 74 -17.54 6.66 3.08
N ARG A 75 -16.97 6.48 1.89
CA ARG A 75 -17.71 5.97 0.73
C ARG A 75 -18.14 4.52 0.93
N GLU A 76 -17.24 3.68 1.45
CA GLU A 76 -17.43 2.25 1.60
C GLU A 76 -18.22 1.89 2.86
N ALA A 77 -17.92 2.54 3.99
CA ALA A 77 -18.57 2.32 5.28
C ALA A 77 -19.72 3.33 5.49
N ARG A 78 -20.82 3.17 4.78
CA ARG A 78 -22.03 4.00 4.92
C ARG A 78 -22.93 3.55 6.04
N PHE A 79 -22.90 2.29 6.41
CA PHE A 79 -23.79 1.67 7.38
C PHE A 79 -23.00 0.96 8.48
N ASP A 80 -23.53 0.95 9.71
CA ASP A 80 -22.99 0.14 10.80
C ASP A 80 -23.14 -1.34 10.45
N PRO A 81 -22.07 -2.13 10.37
CA PRO A 81 -22.14 -3.54 9.96
C PRO A 81 -22.90 -4.44 10.95
N ARG A 82 -23.18 -3.96 12.18
CA ARG A 82 -23.87 -4.71 13.21
C ARG A 82 -25.38 -4.45 13.18
N THR A 83 -25.81 -3.21 12.89
CA THR A 83 -27.20 -2.78 12.96
C THR A 83 -27.84 -2.51 11.61
N GLY A 84 -27.03 -2.22 10.59
CA GLY A 84 -27.51 -1.77 9.26
C GLY A 84 -27.99 -0.32 9.25
N GLU A 85 -27.82 0.43 10.34
CA GLU A 85 -28.18 1.85 10.41
C GLU A 85 -27.13 2.71 9.72
N GLU A 86 -27.56 3.83 9.12
CA GLU A 86 -26.66 4.74 8.44
C GLU A 86 -25.72 5.46 9.41
N LEU A 87 -24.42 5.43 9.10
CA LEU A 87 -23.38 6.06 9.91
C LEU A 87 -23.42 7.58 9.76
N GLN A 88 -23.38 8.27 10.88
CA GLN A 88 -23.15 9.70 10.94
C GLN A 88 -21.67 9.97 11.17
N TYR A 89 -21.10 10.93 10.46
CA TYR A 89 -19.71 11.38 10.62
C TYR A 89 -19.70 12.84 11.10
N PRO A 90 -19.81 13.10 12.41
CA PRO A 90 -19.74 14.45 12.91
C PRO A 90 -18.37 15.05 12.61
N ALA A 91 -18.37 16.26 12.01
CA ALA A 91 -17.14 17.00 11.77
C ALA A 91 -16.45 17.37 13.12
N PRO A 92 -15.11 17.32 13.22
CA PRO A 92 -14.13 16.91 12.19
C PRO A 92 -13.80 15.41 12.18
N GLY A 93 -14.63 14.58 12.79
CA GLY A 93 -14.32 13.19 13.11
C GLY A 93 -14.17 12.26 11.92
N ILE A 94 -13.24 11.32 12.05
CA ILE A 94 -13.02 10.22 11.09
C ILE A 94 -13.81 8.96 11.46
N VAL A 95 -14.43 8.93 12.65
CA VAL A 95 -15.15 7.78 13.22
C VAL A 95 -16.64 7.92 12.93
N GLY A 96 -17.22 6.90 12.32
CA GLY A 96 -18.65 6.79 12.10
C GLY A 96 -19.40 6.49 13.41
N ARG A 97 -20.64 6.98 13.55
CA ARG A 97 -21.48 6.79 14.73
C ARG A 97 -22.92 6.40 14.37
N THR A 98 -23.49 5.49 15.16
CA THR A 98 -24.93 5.23 15.23
C THR A 98 -25.31 5.11 16.70
N GLY A 99 -26.19 6.00 17.22
CA GLY A 99 -26.46 6.07 18.66
C GLY A 99 -25.17 6.17 19.49
N ASP A 100 -24.99 5.23 20.42
CA ASP A 100 -23.79 5.15 21.28
C ASP A 100 -22.67 4.28 20.67
N CYS A 101 -22.84 3.80 19.45
CA CYS A 101 -21.88 2.93 18.78
C CYS A 101 -20.91 3.71 17.89
N TYR A 102 -19.67 3.23 17.86
CA TYR A 102 -18.59 3.80 17.04
C TYR A 102 -18.11 2.78 16.01
N VAL A 103 -17.87 3.26 14.78
CA VAL A 103 -17.26 2.49 13.70
C VAL A 103 -15.99 3.23 13.26
N PHE A 104 -14.84 2.62 13.56
CA PHE A 104 -13.54 3.17 13.22
C PHE A 104 -13.23 2.94 11.75
N PRO A 105 -12.41 3.81 11.10
CA PRO A 105 -11.91 3.55 9.76
C PRO A 105 -11.20 2.21 9.68
N ARG A 106 -11.53 1.43 8.66
CA ARG A 106 -10.89 0.14 8.42
C ARG A 106 -9.49 0.35 7.84
N VAL A 107 -8.51 -0.34 8.41
CA VAL A 107 -7.13 -0.46 7.90
C VAL A 107 -6.82 -1.94 7.84
N ASP A 108 -6.58 -2.48 6.64
CA ASP A 108 -6.29 -3.89 6.45
C ASP A 108 -4.77 -4.12 6.50
N PRO A 109 -4.26 -4.95 7.43
CA PRO A 109 -2.85 -5.29 7.43
C PRO A 109 -2.52 -6.19 6.24
N ALA A 110 -1.40 -5.86 5.56
CA ALA A 110 -0.84 -6.68 4.50
C ALA A 110 0.68 -6.73 4.67
N VAL A 111 1.26 -7.89 4.39
CA VAL A 111 2.71 -8.10 4.46
C VAL A 111 3.33 -7.97 3.08
N ILE A 112 4.60 -7.58 3.05
CA ILE A 112 5.41 -7.57 1.83
C ILE A 112 6.86 -7.88 2.19
N GLY A 113 7.51 -8.79 1.45
CA GLY A 113 8.83 -9.30 1.84
C GLY A 113 9.88 -9.25 0.74
N ILE A 114 11.06 -8.71 1.08
CA ILE A 114 12.27 -8.93 0.30
C ILE A 114 12.91 -10.23 0.78
N ILE A 115 12.94 -11.22 -0.10
CA ILE A 115 13.41 -12.58 0.20
C ILE A 115 14.78 -12.78 -0.41
N HIS A 116 15.77 -13.09 0.44
CA HIS A 116 17.16 -13.26 0.07
C HIS A 116 17.54 -14.72 -0.02
N HIS A 117 18.44 -15.04 -0.96
CA HIS A 117 19.18 -16.32 -0.95
C HIS A 117 20.54 -16.10 -0.30
N PRO A 118 20.88 -16.84 0.77
CA PRO A 118 22.06 -16.52 1.59
C PRO A 118 23.40 -16.65 0.86
N GLU A 119 23.52 -17.57 -0.11
CA GLU A 119 24.78 -17.86 -0.79
C GLU A 119 24.97 -17.10 -2.11
N SER A 120 23.90 -16.54 -2.71
CA SER A 120 23.96 -16.00 -4.06
C SER A 120 23.80 -14.49 -4.16
N GLU A 121 23.62 -13.80 -3.04
CA GLU A 121 23.33 -12.35 -3.01
C GLU A 121 22.16 -11.92 -3.93
N ARG A 122 21.22 -12.83 -4.19
CA ARG A 122 20.04 -12.58 -5.03
C ARG A 122 18.82 -12.37 -4.18
N ILE A 123 17.85 -11.65 -4.74
CA ILE A 123 16.52 -11.52 -4.17
C ILE A 123 15.48 -12.18 -5.08
N LEU A 124 14.39 -12.63 -4.47
CA LEU A 124 13.26 -13.18 -5.20
C LEU A 124 12.33 -12.05 -5.60
N LEU A 125 12.10 -11.90 -6.90
CA LEU A 125 11.11 -11.00 -7.47
C LEU A 125 10.07 -11.81 -8.24
N ALA A 126 8.83 -11.32 -8.22
CA ALA A 126 7.75 -11.98 -8.92
C ALA A 126 6.90 -11.00 -9.72
N ARG A 127 6.19 -11.52 -10.70
CA ARG A 127 5.24 -10.81 -11.55
C ARG A 127 3.87 -11.43 -11.36
N ASN A 128 2.93 -10.63 -10.84
CA ASN A 128 1.55 -11.08 -10.65
C ASN A 128 0.82 -11.17 -11.99
N ARG A 129 -0.04 -12.17 -12.18
CA ARG A 129 -0.81 -12.39 -13.42
C ARG A 129 -1.74 -11.24 -13.75
N HIS A 130 -2.29 -10.58 -12.75
CA HIS A 130 -3.20 -9.45 -12.92
C HIS A 130 -2.48 -8.10 -13.09
N ARG A 131 -1.16 -8.05 -12.88
CA ARG A 131 -0.30 -6.88 -13.01
C ARG A 131 1.02 -7.27 -13.67
N PRO A 132 0.99 -7.71 -14.94
CA PRO A 132 2.15 -8.29 -15.62
C PRO A 132 3.21 -7.28 -16.07
N GLU A 133 2.99 -5.97 -15.85
CA GLU A 133 3.83 -4.90 -16.39
C GLU A 133 5.16 -4.77 -15.64
N PHE A 134 5.26 -5.26 -14.39
CA PHE A 134 6.44 -5.08 -13.56
C PHE A 134 6.66 -6.24 -12.60
N PHE A 135 7.89 -6.38 -12.14
CA PHE A 135 8.27 -7.26 -11.04
C PHE A 135 8.14 -6.54 -9.70
N SER A 136 7.71 -7.26 -8.67
CA SER A 136 7.56 -6.78 -7.31
C SER A 136 8.07 -7.81 -6.30
N LEU A 137 7.98 -7.46 -5.04
CA LEU A 137 8.16 -8.36 -3.92
C LEU A 137 6.90 -9.19 -3.69
N ILE A 138 7.03 -10.29 -2.95
CA ILE A 138 5.94 -11.16 -2.50
C ILE A 138 5.11 -10.41 -1.46
N ALA A 139 3.78 -10.43 -1.58
CA ALA A 139 2.92 -9.64 -0.71
C ALA A 139 1.50 -10.17 -0.68
N GLY A 140 0.91 -10.22 0.51
CA GLY A 140 -0.49 -10.59 0.69
C GLY A 140 -1.13 -10.06 1.96
N TYR A 141 -2.42 -10.32 2.13
CA TYR A 141 -3.16 -9.87 3.29
C TYR A 141 -3.00 -10.85 4.46
N VAL A 142 -3.05 -10.29 5.67
CA VAL A 142 -3.05 -11.08 6.91
C VAL A 142 -4.41 -11.71 7.10
N GLU A 143 -4.45 -13.01 7.39
CA GLU A 143 -5.67 -13.75 7.68
C GLU A 143 -6.02 -13.69 9.19
N PRO A 144 -7.32 -13.89 9.53
CA PRO A 144 -7.74 -13.92 10.93
C PRO A 144 -7.00 -15.00 11.73
N GLY A 145 -6.31 -14.57 12.80
CA GLY A 145 -5.57 -15.45 13.69
C GLY A 145 -4.07 -15.56 13.41
N GLU A 146 -3.59 -14.97 12.32
CA GLU A 146 -2.17 -14.92 12.02
C GLU A 146 -1.45 -13.76 12.71
N THR A 147 -0.17 -13.96 12.98
CA THR A 147 0.78 -12.86 13.18
C THR A 147 1.24 -12.32 11.82
N LEU A 148 1.84 -11.12 11.80
CA LEU A 148 2.41 -10.57 10.56
C LEU A 148 3.53 -11.46 10.00
N GLU A 149 4.34 -12.05 10.88
CA GLU A 149 5.40 -12.96 10.52
C GLU A 149 4.86 -14.27 9.92
N ASP A 150 3.79 -14.83 10.51
CA ASP A 150 3.13 -16.04 9.98
C ASP A 150 2.53 -15.78 8.60
N ALA A 151 1.87 -14.64 8.41
CA ALA A 151 1.33 -14.24 7.12
C ALA A 151 2.45 -14.14 6.06
N MET A 152 3.61 -13.55 6.40
CA MET A 152 4.73 -13.47 5.45
C MET A 152 5.28 -14.85 5.07
N VAL A 153 5.33 -15.78 6.03
CA VAL A 153 5.77 -17.17 5.80
C VAL A 153 4.77 -17.92 4.92
N ARG A 154 3.47 -17.78 5.19
CA ARG A 154 2.40 -18.41 4.40
C ARG A 154 2.39 -17.89 2.96
N GLU A 155 2.35 -16.57 2.75
CA GLU A 155 2.32 -15.96 1.42
C GLU A 155 3.53 -16.38 0.57
N ALA A 156 4.74 -16.41 1.16
CA ALA A 156 5.92 -16.87 0.45
C ALA A 156 5.82 -18.34 0.03
N LEU A 157 5.24 -19.19 0.89
CA LEU A 157 5.06 -20.60 0.58
C LEU A 157 3.97 -20.81 -0.48
N GLU A 158 2.81 -20.14 -0.34
CA GLU A 158 1.67 -20.28 -1.25
C GLU A 158 1.97 -19.72 -2.64
N GLU A 159 2.53 -18.50 -2.71
CA GLU A 159 2.82 -17.87 -4.00
C GLU A 159 4.07 -18.43 -4.69
N THR A 160 5.10 -18.83 -3.92
CA THR A 160 6.41 -19.17 -4.49
C THR A 160 6.87 -20.61 -4.26
N GLY A 161 6.17 -21.35 -3.40
CA GLY A 161 6.57 -22.68 -2.99
C GLY A 161 7.85 -22.73 -2.14
N ARG A 162 8.28 -21.60 -1.53
CA ARG A 162 9.55 -21.50 -0.78
C ARG A 162 9.32 -21.24 0.69
N ARG A 163 10.04 -21.99 1.53
CA ARG A 163 9.98 -21.84 3.00
C ARG A 163 10.90 -20.71 3.45
N LEU A 164 10.40 -19.81 4.26
CA LEU A 164 11.19 -18.74 4.81
C LEU A 164 11.85 -19.15 6.14
N HIS A 165 13.08 -18.66 6.32
CA HIS A 165 13.79 -18.61 7.57
C HIS A 165 14.07 -17.15 7.92
N THR A 166 14.11 -16.81 9.23
CA THR A 166 14.52 -15.48 9.67
C THR A 166 13.71 -14.35 9.02
N VAL A 167 12.46 -14.17 9.46
CA VAL A 167 11.62 -13.04 9.06
C VAL A 167 11.86 -11.88 10.01
N ARG A 168 12.25 -10.70 9.49
CA ARG A 168 12.55 -9.50 10.27
C ARG A 168 11.80 -8.29 9.74
N TYR A 169 11.15 -7.54 10.63
CA TYR A 169 10.49 -6.28 10.28
C TYR A 169 11.50 -5.32 9.63
N TRP A 170 11.09 -4.74 8.51
CA TRP A 170 11.85 -3.75 7.75
C TRP A 170 11.27 -2.34 7.91
N GLY A 171 9.96 -2.17 7.74
CA GLY A 171 9.26 -0.90 7.82
C GLY A 171 7.80 -1.05 7.43
N SER A 172 7.07 0.06 7.34
CA SER A 172 5.67 0.02 6.90
C SER A 172 5.30 1.24 6.06
N GLN A 173 4.26 1.08 5.23
CA GLN A 173 3.74 2.14 4.39
C GLN A 173 2.20 2.07 4.36
N PRO A 174 1.49 3.18 4.67
CA PRO A 174 0.07 3.30 4.37
C PRO A 174 -0.17 3.18 2.86
N TRP A 175 -1.19 2.41 2.49
CA TRP A 175 -1.59 2.19 1.10
C TRP A 175 -3.07 2.57 0.90
N PRO A 176 -3.40 3.88 0.87
CA PRO A 176 -4.77 4.38 0.85
C PRO A 176 -5.65 3.83 -0.29
N PRO A 177 -5.11 3.56 -1.51
CA PRO A 177 -5.94 3.04 -2.61
C PRO A 177 -6.68 1.74 -2.28
N SER A 178 -6.08 0.83 -1.51
CA SER A 178 -6.77 -0.39 -1.04
C SER A 178 -7.20 -0.31 0.43
N GLY A 179 -6.79 0.72 1.18
CA GLY A 179 -7.01 0.83 2.62
C GLY A 179 -6.07 -0.04 3.45
N ALA A 180 -5.00 -0.54 2.86
CA ALA A 180 -4.03 -1.37 3.54
C ALA A 180 -2.98 -0.57 4.31
N LEU A 181 -2.42 -1.22 5.32
CA LEU A 181 -1.11 -0.90 5.87
C LEU A 181 -0.14 -2.00 5.42
N MET A 182 0.74 -1.67 4.48
CA MET A 182 1.81 -2.57 4.04
C MET A 182 2.88 -2.65 5.12
N VAL A 183 3.20 -3.86 5.58
CA VAL A 183 4.23 -4.14 6.58
C VAL A 183 5.35 -4.92 5.91
N GLY A 184 6.51 -4.27 5.77
CA GLY A 184 7.68 -4.79 5.07
C GLY A 184 8.54 -5.69 5.95
N PHE A 185 9.00 -6.79 5.38
CA PHE A 185 9.90 -7.75 6.01
C PHE A 185 11.11 -8.04 5.13
N SER A 186 12.25 -8.27 5.76
CA SER A 186 13.39 -8.94 5.16
C SER A 186 13.38 -10.40 5.62
N ALA A 187 13.49 -11.34 4.69
CA ALA A 187 13.46 -12.77 4.98
C ALA A 187 14.52 -13.52 4.17
N VAL A 188 14.84 -14.73 4.59
CA VAL A 188 15.84 -15.61 3.96
C VAL A 188 15.17 -16.93 3.60
N THR A 189 15.51 -17.48 2.43
CA THR A 189 15.17 -18.85 2.05
C THR A 189 16.41 -19.55 1.47
N GLU A 190 16.57 -20.83 1.78
CA GLU A 190 17.54 -21.71 1.17
C GLU A 190 16.95 -22.48 -0.03
N ASP A 191 15.64 -22.40 -0.23
CA ASP A 191 14.94 -23.10 -1.30
C ASP A 191 15.14 -22.33 -2.63
N VAL A 192 16.05 -22.78 -3.48
CA VAL A 192 16.27 -22.21 -4.82
C VAL A 192 15.06 -22.47 -5.71
N GLU A 193 14.54 -23.70 -5.68
CA GLU A 193 13.35 -24.13 -6.42
C GLU A 193 12.17 -24.26 -5.46
N ALA A 194 10.95 -24.26 -6.03
CA ALA A 194 9.73 -24.52 -5.26
C ALA A 194 9.75 -25.92 -4.66
N VAL A 195 9.40 -26.06 -3.38
CA VAL A 195 9.32 -27.33 -2.66
C VAL A 195 7.91 -27.89 -2.57
N CYS A 196 6.91 -27.12 -3.01
CA CYS A 196 5.52 -27.53 -3.13
C CYS A 196 4.85 -26.79 -4.30
N ASP A 197 3.63 -27.19 -4.64
CA ASP A 197 2.78 -26.49 -5.60
C ASP A 197 2.44 -25.09 -5.07
N THR A 198 2.23 -24.15 -6.00
CA THR A 198 1.84 -22.77 -5.70
C THR A 198 0.35 -22.55 -6.04
N ASP A 199 -0.21 -21.43 -5.56
CA ASP A 199 -1.58 -20.99 -5.85
C ASP A 199 -1.78 -20.46 -7.28
N GLU A 200 -0.69 -20.41 -8.06
CA GLU A 200 -0.65 -19.91 -9.43
C GLU A 200 -1.01 -18.40 -9.59
N GLU A 201 -1.01 -17.62 -8.53
CA GLU A 201 -1.25 -16.16 -8.61
C GLU A 201 -0.14 -15.45 -9.39
N LEU A 202 1.09 -15.94 -9.30
CA LEU A 202 2.25 -15.38 -9.97
C LEU A 202 2.41 -15.93 -11.39
N ALA A 203 2.65 -15.04 -12.36
CA ALA A 203 2.96 -15.41 -13.73
C ALA A 203 4.42 -15.81 -13.92
N GLU A 204 5.29 -15.25 -13.09
CA GLU A 204 6.73 -15.46 -13.19
C GLU A 204 7.41 -15.17 -11.85
N ILE A 205 8.37 -16.00 -11.48
CA ILE A 205 9.20 -15.86 -10.28
C ILE A 205 10.66 -15.94 -10.72
N ARG A 206 11.49 -14.99 -10.27
CA ARG A 206 12.91 -14.92 -10.63
C ARG A 206 13.81 -14.64 -9.43
N TRP A 207 14.91 -15.34 -9.39
CA TRP A 207 16.08 -14.92 -8.62
C TRP A 207 16.86 -13.86 -9.37
N VAL A 208 16.96 -12.66 -8.81
CA VAL A 208 17.51 -11.47 -9.46
C VAL A 208 18.78 -11.03 -8.74
N SER A 209 19.86 -10.88 -9.49
CA SER A 209 21.11 -10.28 -9.01
C SER A 209 21.07 -8.75 -9.16
N ARG A 210 21.98 -8.04 -8.48
CA ARG A 210 22.15 -6.60 -8.69
C ARG A 210 22.45 -6.24 -10.16
N GLY A 211 23.18 -7.12 -10.87
CA GLY A 211 23.49 -6.91 -12.30
C GLY A 211 22.28 -7.01 -13.25
N ASP A 212 21.27 -7.80 -12.86
CA ASP A 212 20.06 -8.01 -13.69
C ASP A 212 19.06 -6.85 -13.53
N LEU A 213 19.02 -6.23 -12.33
CA LEU A 213 17.99 -5.26 -11.96
C LEU A 213 17.85 -4.07 -12.92
N PRO A 214 18.92 -3.44 -13.44
CA PRO A 214 18.81 -2.29 -14.35
C PRO A 214 18.07 -2.57 -15.66
N SER A 215 17.96 -3.85 -16.06
CA SER A 215 17.25 -4.28 -17.26
C SER A 215 15.77 -4.61 -17.02
N MET A 216 15.32 -4.53 -15.78
CA MET A 216 13.96 -4.98 -15.37
C MET A 216 13.04 -3.80 -15.11
N THR A 217 11.77 -3.96 -15.45
CA THR A 217 10.72 -3.07 -14.97
C THR A 217 10.27 -3.59 -13.61
N ILE A 218 10.51 -2.80 -12.57
CA ILE A 218 10.14 -3.11 -11.19
C ILE A 218 8.99 -2.24 -10.70
N ALA A 219 8.45 -2.56 -9.52
CA ALA A 219 7.45 -1.78 -8.82
C ALA A 219 7.80 -0.28 -8.84
N ARG A 220 6.77 0.56 -8.99
CA ARG A 220 6.92 2.01 -9.21
C ARG A 220 7.61 2.72 -8.05
N LYS A 221 8.32 3.79 -8.36
CA LYS A 221 8.88 4.73 -7.37
C LYS A 221 7.78 5.22 -6.41
N GLY A 222 8.10 5.31 -5.13
CA GLY A 222 7.16 5.70 -4.07
C GLY A 222 6.44 4.50 -3.42
N SER A 223 6.51 3.28 -3.96
CA SER A 223 6.03 2.09 -3.28
C SER A 223 7.08 1.51 -2.32
N ILE A 224 6.61 0.88 -1.24
CA ILE A 224 7.48 0.16 -0.30
C ILE A 224 8.33 -0.91 -1.02
N ALA A 225 7.74 -1.62 -1.98
CA ALA A 225 8.47 -2.59 -2.80
C ALA A 225 9.66 -1.97 -3.52
N HIS A 226 9.45 -0.82 -4.19
CA HIS A 226 10.52 -0.11 -4.87
C HIS A 226 11.63 0.31 -3.89
N THR A 227 11.24 0.87 -2.74
CA THR A 227 12.21 1.33 -1.74
C THR A 227 13.08 0.18 -1.23
N MET A 228 12.46 -0.94 -0.84
CA MET A 228 13.16 -2.14 -0.36
C MET A 228 14.11 -2.72 -1.43
N ILE A 229 13.65 -2.79 -2.70
CA ILE A 229 14.47 -3.28 -3.81
C ILE A 229 15.67 -2.35 -4.06
N MET A 230 15.45 -1.03 -4.03
CA MET A 230 16.52 -0.06 -4.30
C MET A 230 17.52 0.05 -3.15
N GLU A 231 17.11 -0.08 -1.90
CA GLU A 231 18.04 -0.18 -0.77
C GLU A 231 18.95 -1.41 -0.91
N TRP A 232 18.37 -2.58 -1.21
CA TRP A 232 19.16 -3.77 -1.50
C TRP A 232 20.11 -3.55 -2.69
N PHE A 233 19.64 -2.93 -3.77
CA PHE A 233 20.43 -2.68 -4.99
C PHE A 233 21.67 -1.82 -4.71
N HIS A 234 21.52 -0.77 -3.89
CA HIS A 234 22.62 0.15 -3.54
C HIS A 234 23.59 -0.41 -2.49
N GLY A 235 23.28 -1.57 -1.90
CA GLY A 235 24.15 -2.19 -0.88
C GLY A 235 24.06 -1.51 0.47
N ASP A 236 23.01 -0.77 0.75
CA ASP A 236 22.71 -0.24 2.09
C ASP A 236 22.25 -1.37 3.00
N GLU A 237 23.13 -2.35 3.18
CA GLU A 237 22.93 -3.57 3.98
C GLU A 237 22.88 -3.32 5.50
N THR A 238 22.79 -2.10 5.90
CA THR A 238 22.40 -1.82 7.27
C THR A 238 20.91 -2.08 7.37
N GLY A 239 20.51 -3.30 7.76
CA GLY A 239 19.17 -3.62 8.23
C GLY A 239 18.76 -2.76 9.45
N SER A 240 19.09 -1.50 9.41
CA SER A 240 18.67 -0.43 10.27
C SER A 240 17.62 0.37 9.50
N VAL A 241 16.36 0.16 9.86
CA VAL A 241 15.32 1.17 9.61
C VAL A 241 15.95 2.54 9.84
N PRO A 242 15.99 3.45 8.83
CA PRO A 242 16.40 4.81 9.10
C PRO A 242 15.50 5.32 10.21
N ALA A 243 16.07 5.70 11.33
CA ALA A 243 15.34 6.40 12.37
C ALA A 243 14.75 7.66 11.72
N ARG A 244 13.42 7.70 11.58
CA ARG A 244 12.67 8.86 11.13
C ARG A 244 12.46 9.82 12.28
#